data_e431bcf8ea4e449de66d9344e162f4ed
#
_entry.id   e431bcf8ea4e449de66d9344e162f4ed
#
_cell.length_a   1.000
_cell.length_b   1.000
_cell.length_c   1.000
_cell.angle_alpha   90.00
_cell.angle_beta   90.00
_cell.angle_gamma   90.00
#
_symmetry.space_group_name_H-M   'P 1'
#
loop_
_entity.id
_entity.type
_entity.pdbx_description
1 polymer ?
#
loop_
_entity_poly.entity_id
_entity_poly.type
_entity_poly.pdbx_seq_one_letter_code
_entity_poly.pdbx_strand_id
1 'polypeptide(L)'
;MPRKRTKGLTERQKRIMEVLESFQAQNGYPPSIREICDEADISSTSVVNYYLEQLEDKGYIERDRRVSRGVRLLRPLSEAGNAVAHSFQKTAQAINEILQIPILGRIAAGQLMPVPQSDFQYFDPDSMVEVARSLLPAREKAEELFALEVQGDSMIDAMVNDGDIVVMKRSQEARNGEMVAIWLNDRDETTLKYFYLENGRIRLQPANPTMEPIIIDDPGVVEIKGKVVMVIRQVEGPPS
;
A
#
# COMPACT_ATOMS: atom_id res chain seq x y z
N MET A 1 -51.71 -3.88 20.07
CA MET A 1 -51.31 -2.51 19.69
C MET A 1 -49.91 -2.57 19.16
N PRO A 2 -49.59 -2.21 17.90
CA PRO A 2 -48.25 -2.20 17.40
C PRO A 2 -47.47 -1.02 17.98
N ARG A 3 -46.32 -1.29 18.62
CA ARG A 3 -45.38 -0.28 19.12
C ARG A 3 -44.91 0.62 17.99
N LYS A 4 -45.15 1.92 18.08
CA LYS A 4 -44.59 2.93 17.17
C LYS A 4 -43.07 2.75 17.10
N ARG A 5 -42.55 2.47 15.89
CA ARG A 5 -41.11 2.54 15.58
C ARG A 5 -40.67 3.99 15.79
N THR A 6 -39.99 4.27 16.88
CA THR A 6 -39.32 5.54 17.13
C THR A 6 -38.25 5.72 16.06
N LYS A 7 -38.32 6.82 15.29
CA LYS A 7 -37.40 7.17 14.19
C LYS A 7 -35.99 7.54 14.64
N GLY A 8 -35.61 7.38 15.92
CA GLY A 8 -34.32 7.77 16.49
C GLY A 8 -33.63 6.63 17.23
N LEU A 9 -32.41 6.90 17.68
CA LEU A 9 -31.66 6.02 18.58
C LEU A 9 -32.21 6.16 20.00
N THR A 10 -32.29 5.05 20.75
CA THR A 10 -32.56 5.06 22.21
C THR A 10 -31.33 5.58 22.96
N GLU A 11 -31.50 6.04 24.21
CA GLU A 11 -30.38 6.55 25.02
C GLU A 11 -29.24 5.51 25.18
N ARG A 12 -29.57 4.22 25.31
CA ARG A 12 -28.58 3.15 25.37
C ARG A 12 -27.85 2.95 24.06
N GLN A 13 -28.54 3.07 22.92
CA GLN A 13 -27.93 3.01 21.60
C GLN A 13 -27.00 4.20 21.37
N LYS A 14 -27.39 5.42 21.81
CA LYS A 14 -26.54 6.60 21.73
C LYS A 14 -25.26 6.40 22.57
N ARG A 15 -25.40 5.93 23.80
CA ARG A 15 -24.26 5.68 24.68
C ARG A 15 -23.27 4.66 24.11
N ILE A 16 -23.76 3.59 23.50
CA ILE A 16 -22.89 2.62 22.80
C ILE A 16 -22.19 3.29 21.62
N MET A 17 -22.88 4.14 20.86
CA MET A 17 -22.29 4.89 19.76
C MET A 17 -21.21 5.86 20.24
N GLU A 18 -21.45 6.60 21.33
CA GLU A 18 -20.49 7.50 21.97
C GLU A 18 -19.23 6.75 22.42
N VAL A 19 -19.39 5.55 23.01
CA VAL A 19 -18.26 4.69 23.40
C VAL A 19 -17.48 4.24 22.16
N LEU A 20 -18.15 3.81 21.10
CA LEU A 20 -17.51 3.41 19.85
C LEU A 20 -16.68 4.57 19.24
N GLU A 21 -17.26 5.78 19.22
CA GLU A 21 -16.59 6.98 18.69
C GLU A 21 -15.39 7.40 19.55
N SER A 22 -15.59 7.54 20.88
CA SER A 22 -14.55 8.02 21.79
C SER A 22 -13.39 7.03 21.92
N PHE A 23 -13.69 5.73 22.04
CA PHE A 23 -12.66 4.70 22.16
C PHE A 23 -11.80 4.62 20.88
N GLN A 24 -12.44 4.66 19.73
CA GLN A 24 -11.74 4.62 18.46
C GLN A 24 -10.90 5.88 18.20
N ALA A 25 -11.40 7.06 18.64
CA ALA A 25 -10.65 8.32 18.55
C ALA A 25 -9.40 8.32 19.44
N GLN A 26 -9.47 7.71 20.63
CA GLN A 26 -8.36 7.65 21.59
C GLN A 26 -7.33 6.57 21.26
N ASN A 27 -7.77 5.41 20.80
CA ASN A 27 -6.93 4.22 20.66
C ASN A 27 -6.54 3.91 19.21
N GLY A 28 -7.22 4.50 18.21
CA GLY A 28 -6.94 4.24 16.78
C GLY A 28 -7.53 2.93 16.25
N TYR A 29 -8.24 2.14 17.09
CA TYR A 29 -8.89 0.89 16.71
C TYR A 29 -10.24 0.74 17.43
N PRO A 30 -11.20 -0.05 16.92
CA PRO A 30 -12.50 -0.23 17.55
C PRO A 30 -12.42 -1.05 18.85
N PRO A 31 -13.33 -0.80 19.83
CA PRO A 31 -13.38 -1.56 21.05
C PRO A 31 -13.89 -2.99 20.84
N SER A 32 -13.49 -3.90 21.72
CA SER A 32 -14.12 -5.22 21.86
C SER A 32 -15.46 -5.12 22.56
N ILE A 33 -16.30 -6.17 22.49
CA ILE A 33 -17.60 -6.20 23.17
C ILE A 33 -17.47 -6.02 24.69
N ARG A 34 -16.37 -6.51 25.30
CA ARG A 34 -16.11 -6.35 26.74
C ARG A 34 -15.79 -4.89 27.10
N GLU A 35 -14.94 -4.24 26.31
CA GLU A 35 -14.62 -2.83 26.49
C GLU A 35 -15.88 -1.94 26.30
N ILE A 36 -16.77 -2.31 25.37
CA ILE A 36 -18.08 -1.62 25.24
C ILE A 36 -18.94 -1.83 26.49
N CYS A 37 -18.95 -3.03 27.08
CA CYS A 37 -19.65 -3.29 28.33
C CYS A 37 -19.15 -2.38 29.44
N ASP A 38 -17.84 -2.31 29.63
CA ASP A 38 -17.18 -1.59 30.69
C ASP A 38 -17.40 -0.06 30.55
N GLU A 39 -17.19 0.48 29.36
CA GLU A 39 -17.31 1.92 29.09
C GLU A 39 -18.78 2.41 29.03
N ALA A 40 -19.70 1.56 28.53
CA ALA A 40 -21.12 1.91 28.46
C ALA A 40 -21.91 1.60 29.75
N ASP A 41 -21.25 1.04 30.79
CA ASP A 41 -21.88 0.58 32.04
C ASP A 41 -23.01 -0.44 31.77
N ILE A 42 -22.73 -1.45 30.96
CA ILE A 42 -23.66 -2.52 30.63
C ILE A 42 -23.08 -3.86 31.11
N SER A 43 -23.74 -4.47 32.10
CA SER A 43 -23.26 -5.67 32.78
C SER A 43 -23.24 -6.96 31.93
N SER A 44 -23.81 -6.96 30.71
CA SER A 44 -23.97 -8.16 29.90
C SER A 44 -23.56 -7.97 28.45
N THR A 45 -22.62 -8.79 27.98
CA THR A 45 -22.19 -8.84 26.56
C THR A 45 -23.34 -9.21 25.61
N SER A 46 -24.33 -10.01 26.08
CA SER A 46 -25.52 -10.34 25.29
C SER A 46 -26.39 -9.10 25.03
N VAL A 47 -26.50 -8.21 26.02
CA VAL A 47 -27.24 -6.94 25.88
C VAL A 47 -26.50 -6.00 24.90
N VAL A 48 -25.18 -5.91 24.98
CA VAL A 48 -24.38 -5.14 24.03
C VAL A 48 -24.57 -5.69 22.62
N ASN A 49 -24.47 -7.02 22.43
CA ASN A 49 -24.68 -7.67 21.12
C ASN A 49 -26.06 -7.35 20.54
N TYR A 50 -27.11 -7.38 21.36
CA TYR A 50 -28.47 -7.03 20.94
C TYR A 50 -28.58 -5.58 20.43
N TYR A 51 -27.97 -4.63 21.14
CA TYR A 51 -27.96 -3.24 20.67
C TYR A 51 -27.08 -3.02 19.46
N LEU A 52 -25.94 -3.71 19.34
CA LEU A 52 -25.11 -3.66 18.16
C LEU A 52 -25.84 -4.23 16.92
N GLU A 53 -26.63 -5.29 17.04
CA GLU A 53 -27.49 -5.78 15.97
C GLU A 53 -28.50 -4.73 15.51
N GLN A 54 -29.17 -4.06 16.47
CA GLN A 54 -30.10 -3.00 16.12
C GLN A 54 -29.45 -1.77 15.47
N LEU A 55 -28.21 -1.45 15.84
CA LEU A 55 -27.44 -0.37 15.23
C LEU A 55 -26.98 -0.74 13.81
N GLU A 56 -26.64 -2.01 13.60
CA GLU A 56 -26.32 -2.57 12.30
C GLU A 56 -27.56 -2.55 11.37
N ASP A 57 -28.72 -3.01 11.85
CA ASP A 57 -30.01 -2.97 11.11
C ASP A 57 -30.46 -1.55 10.75
N LYS A 58 -30.07 -0.56 11.56
CA LYS A 58 -30.35 0.85 11.32
C LYS A 58 -29.29 1.53 10.45
N GLY A 59 -28.20 0.83 10.10
CA GLY A 59 -27.12 1.31 9.23
C GLY A 59 -26.20 2.34 9.90
N TYR A 60 -26.05 2.29 11.23
CA TYR A 60 -25.09 3.11 11.98
C TYR A 60 -23.71 2.48 12.08
N ILE A 61 -23.66 1.13 12.11
CA ILE A 61 -22.43 0.34 12.20
C ILE A 61 -22.46 -0.84 11.22
N GLU A 62 -21.29 -1.38 10.93
CA GLU A 62 -21.07 -2.65 10.24
C GLU A 62 -20.29 -3.58 11.17
N ARG A 63 -20.57 -4.90 11.12
CA ARG A 63 -19.93 -5.87 12.01
C ARG A 63 -19.34 -7.04 11.23
N ASP A 64 -18.06 -7.29 11.46
CA ASP A 64 -17.46 -8.59 11.12
C ASP A 64 -17.45 -9.48 12.36
N ARG A 65 -18.35 -10.46 12.40
CA ARG A 65 -18.52 -11.40 13.53
C ARG A 65 -17.36 -12.39 13.71
N ARG A 66 -16.45 -12.44 12.74
CA ARG A 66 -15.27 -13.32 12.78
C ARG A 66 -14.08 -12.69 13.48
N VAL A 67 -14.11 -11.39 13.72
CA VAL A 67 -13.02 -10.61 14.29
C VAL A 67 -13.43 -10.02 15.63
N SER A 68 -12.61 -10.17 16.68
CA SER A 68 -12.95 -9.74 18.04
C SER A 68 -13.15 -8.21 18.19
N ARG A 69 -12.64 -7.40 17.27
CA ARG A 69 -12.79 -5.94 17.19
C ARG A 69 -13.41 -5.51 15.86
N GLY A 70 -14.33 -6.33 15.34
CA GLY A 70 -14.92 -6.18 14.02
C GLY A 70 -16.11 -5.20 13.94
N VAL A 71 -16.20 -4.19 14.80
CA VAL A 71 -17.27 -3.17 14.74
C VAL A 71 -16.75 -1.94 14.03
N ARG A 72 -17.44 -1.52 12.98
CA ARG A 72 -17.09 -0.35 12.16
C ARG A 72 -18.24 0.66 12.18
N LEU A 73 -17.93 1.92 12.48
CA LEU A 73 -18.88 3.02 12.42
C LEU A 73 -19.16 3.44 10.97
N LEU A 74 -20.44 3.52 10.60
CA LEU A 74 -20.90 4.02 9.30
C LEU A 74 -21.47 5.43 9.38
N ARG A 75 -22.07 5.82 10.54
CA ARG A 75 -22.68 7.13 10.77
C ARG A 75 -22.39 7.60 12.21
N PRO A 76 -21.62 8.67 12.40
CA PRO A 76 -21.37 9.26 13.72
C PRO A 76 -22.58 10.02 14.25
N LEU A 77 -22.66 10.18 15.59
CA LEU A 77 -23.73 10.89 16.28
C LEU A 77 -23.59 12.41 16.29
N SER A 78 -22.37 12.93 16.18
CA SER A 78 -22.06 14.35 16.34
C SER A 78 -21.53 14.97 15.04
N GLU A 79 -21.78 16.27 14.86
CA GLU A 79 -21.16 17.04 13.77
C GLU A 79 -19.62 17.14 13.90
N ALA A 80 -19.10 17.07 15.13
CA ALA A 80 -17.67 16.93 15.38
C ALA A 80 -17.13 15.56 14.92
N GLY A 81 -17.96 14.51 14.91
CA GLY A 81 -17.68 13.21 14.30
C GLY A 81 -17.58 13.26 12.77
N ASN A 82 -18.15 14.26 12.11
CA ASN A 82 -18.02 14.41 10.65
C ASN A 82 -16.59 14.65 10.20
N ALA A 83 -15.79 15.40 10.96
CA ALA A 83 -14.37 15.59 10.65
C ALA A 83 -13.57 14.29 10.85
N VAL A 84 -13.91 13.53 11.91
CA VAL A 84 -13.30 12.22 12.20
C VAL A 84 -13.83 11.17 11.21
N ALA A 85 -15.14 11.15 10.91
CA ALA A 85 -15.71 10.25 9.90
C ALA A 85 -15.17 10.52 8.50
N HIS A 86 -14.94 11.79 8.12
CA HIS A 86 -14.25 12.14 6.86
C HIS A 86 -12.79 11.68 6.86
N SER A 87 -12.09 11.71 7.99
CA SER A 87 -10.73 11.16 8.07
C SER A 87 -10.76 9.63 8.03
N PHE A 88 -11.70 8.96 8.69
CA PHE A 88 -11.89 7.51 8.63
C PHE A 88 -12.43 7.02 7.29
N GLN A 89 -13.35 7.74 6.63
CA GLN A 89 -13.76 7.43 5.26
C GLN A 89 -12.61 7.58 4.27
N LYS A 90 -11.78 8.62 4.40
CA LYS A 90 -10.55 8.76 3.62
C LYS A 90 -9.56 7.61 3.89
N THR A 91 -9.39 7.22 5.15
CA THR A 91 -8.48 6.12 5.53
C THR A 91 -9.05 4.77 5.10
N ALA A 92 -10.36 4.54 5.25
CA ALA A 92 -11.01 3.31 4.81
C ALA A 92 -11.12 3.20 3.28
N GLN A 93 -11.30 4.31 2.58
CA GLN A 93 -11.22 4.38 1.11
C GLN A 93 -9.79 4.12 0.65
N ALA A 94 -8.78 4.70 1.32
CA ALA A 94 -7.37 4.45 1.03
C ALA A 94 -6.95 2.98 1.31
N ILE A 95 -7.56 2.31 2.30
CA ILE A 95 -7.30 0.89 2.61
C ILE A 95 -7.94 -0.04 1.55
N ASN A 96 -9.08 0.36 0.96
CA ASN A 96 -9.78 -0.42 -0.06
C ASN A 96 -9.48 0.04 -1.50
N GLU A 97 -8.67 1.07 -1.68
CA GLU A 97 -8.28 1.54 -3.00
C GLU A 97 -7.24 0.58 -3.59
N ILE A 98 -7.63 -0.18 -4.57
CA ILE A 98 -6.74 -0.99 -5.39
C ILE A 98 -6.25 -0.11 -6.53
N LEU A 99 -4.95 0.07 -6.62
CA LEU A 99 -4.30 0.76 -7.72
C LEU A 99 -3.91 -0.25 -8.79
N GLN A 100 -4.27 0.03 -10.03
CA GLN A 100 -3.80 -0.70 -11.18
C GLN A 100 -2.55 0.00 -11.72
N ILE A 101 -1.39 -0.63 -11.52
CA ILE A 101 -0.09 -0.08 -11.90
C ILE A 101 0.36 -0.78 -13.18
N PRO A 102 0.60 -0.05 -14.29
CA PRO A 102 1.01 -0.66 -15.54
C PRO A 102 2.40 -1.27 -15.43
N ILE A 103 2.57 -2.48 -15.94
CA ILE A 103 3.87 -3.12 -16.12
C ILE A 103 4.40 -2.65 -17.48
N LEU A 104 5.45 -1.83 -17.48
CA LEU A 104 5.95 -1.19 -18.69
C LEU A 104 7.03 -2.01 -19.42
N GLY A 105 7.48 -3.12 -18.83
CA GLY A 105 8.53 -3.93 -19.44
C GLY A 105 9.36 -4.69 -18.43
N ARG A 106 10.55 -5.08 -18.85
CA ARG A 106 11.54 -5.78 -18.05
C ARG A 106 12.73 -4.90 -17.75
N ILE A 107 13.37 -5.14 -16.60
CA ILE A 107 14.61 -4.47 -16.24
C ILE A 107 15.70 -5.48 -15.93
N ALA A 108 16.85 -5.29 -16.55
CA ALA A 108 18.00 -6.15 -16.29
C ALA A 108 18.53 -5.91 -14.86
N ALA A 109 18.48 -6.94 -14.05
CA ALA A 109 19.18 -7.04 -12.78
C ALA A 109 20.34 -8.04 -12.91
N GLY A 110 21.16 -7.86 -13.92
CA GLY A 110 22.29 -8.74 -14.28
C GLY A 110 23.39 -7.94 -14.95
N GLN A 111 24.13 -8.62 -15.84
CA GLN A 111 25.00 -7.93 -16.79
C GLN A 111 24.14 -7.02 -17.67
N LEU A 112 24.69 -5.86 -18.02
CA LEU A 112 24.04 -4.89 -18.88
C LEU A 112 23.54 -5.60 -20.15
N MET A 113 22.23 -5.62 -20.36
CA MET A 113 21.62 -6.17 -21.56
C MET A 113 21.14 -5.02 -22.43
N PRO A 114 21.46 -5.00 -23.73
CA PRO A 114 20.82 -4.08 -24.65
C PRO A 114 19.32 -4.37 -24.62
N VAL A 115 18.54 -3.40 -24.20
CA VAL A 115 17.09 -3.47 -24.33
C VAL A 115 16.72 -2.65 -25.54
N PRO A 116 16.23 -3.26 -26.64
CA PRO A 116 15.74 -2.49 -27.76
C PRO A 116 14.66 -1.52 -27.27
N GLN A 117 14.66 -0.29 -27.77
CA GLN A 117 13.60 0.69 -27.47
C GLN A 117 12.19 0.15 -27.74
N SER A 118 12.09 -0.90 -28.58
CA SER A 118 10.89 -1.64 -28.89
C SER A 118 10.35 -2.50 -27.73
N ASP A 119 11.16 -2.91 -26.76
CA ASP A 119 10.70 -3.81 -25.71
C ASP A 119 9.82 -3.13 -24.65
N PHE A 120 9.89 -1.79 -24.54
CA PHE A 120 8.89 -1.02 -23.82
C PHE A 120 7.55 -0.91 -24.57
N GLN A 121 7.49 -1.31 -25.85
CA GLN A 121 6.27 -1.30 -26.68
C GLN A 121 5.62 -2.68 -26.82
N TYR A 122 6.29 -3.77 -26.40
CA TYR A 122 5.79 -5.14 -26.50
C TYR A 122 5.12 -5.67 -25.23
N PHE A 123 5.01 -4.87 -24.18
CA PHE A 123 4.20 -5.26 -23.04
C PHE A 123 2.73 -5.11 -23.41
N ASP A 124 1.97 -6.16 -23.10
CA ASP A 124 0.52 -6.15 -23.23
C ASP A 124 -0.02 -4.91 -22.50
N PRO A 125 -0.71 -3.99 -23.20
CA PRO A 125 -1.28 -2.80 -22.57
C PRO A 125 -2.23 -3.13 -21.41
N ASP A 126 -2.74 -4.36 -21.36
CA ASP A 126 -3.59 -4.87 -20.29
C ASP A 126 -2.80 -5.50 -19.13
N SER A 127 -1.46 -5.58 -19.23
CA SER A 127 -0.62 -6.12 -18.15
C SER A 127 -0.48 -5.10 -17.01
N MET A 128 -1.20 -5.34 -15.92
CA MET A 128 -1.21 -4.48 -14.73
C MET A 128 -0.98 -5.30 -13.47
N VAL A 129 -0.33 -4.71 -12.50
CA VAL A 129 -0.26 -5.25 -11.14
C VAL A 129 -1.21 -4.48 -10.22
N GLU A 130 -2.04 -5.23 -9.49
CA GLU A 130 -2.97 -4.67 -8.53
C GLU A 130 -2.32 -4.55 -7.15
N VAL A 131 -2.26 -3.33 -6.63
CA VAL A 131 -1.63 -3.04 -5.34
C VAL A 131 -2.59 -2.26 -4.46
N ALA A 132 -2.79 -2.72 -3.23
CA ALA A 132 -3.56 -1.96 -2.26
C ALA A 132 -2.82 -0.65 -1.92
N ARG A 133 -3.54 0.48 -2.00
CA ARG A 133 -2.99 1.82 -1.71
C ARG A 133 -2.30 1.90 -0.34
N SER A 134 -2.80 1.14 0.62
CA SER A 134 -2.26 1.08 1.99
C SER A 134 -0.84 0.49 2.08
N LEU A 135 -0.40 -0.28 1.08
CA LEU A 135 0.94 -0.87 1.02
C LEU A 135 1.98 0.09 0.46
N LEU A 136 1.56 1.18 -0.18
CA LEU A 136 2.44 2.17 -0.77
C LEU A 136 2.68 3.34 0.19
N PRO A 137 3.84 4.03 0.10
CA PRO A 137 4.06 5.24 0.86
C PRO A 137 2.95 6.27 0.61
N ALA A 138 2.48 6.94 1.67
CA ALA A 138 1.30 7.81 1.63
C ALA A 138 1.40 9.00 0.65
N ARG A 139 2.61 9.35 0.24
CA ARG A 139 2.89 10.51 -0.64
C ARG A 139 2.89 10.18 -2.13
N GLU A 140 2.83 8.89 -2.50
CA GLU A 140 2.96 8.48 -3.89
C GLU A 140 1.62 8.65 -4.61
N LYS A 141 1.64 9.30 -5.79
CA LYS A 141 0.47 9.43 -6.66
C LYS A 141 0.43 8.26 -7.65
N ALA A 142 -0.75 7.72 -7.91
CA ALA A 142 -0.92 6.58 -8.80
C ALA A 142 -0.36 6.83 -10.22
N GLU A 143 -0.53 8.06 -10.73
CA GLU A 143 -0.09 8.46 -12.07
C GLU A 143 1.45 8.50 -12.20
N GLU A 144 2.16 8.58 -11.07
CA GLU A 144 3.63 8.60 -11.03
C GLU A 144 4.22 7.19 -10.90
N LEU A 145 3.37 6.16 -10.72
CA LEU A 145 3.80 4.78 -10.51
C LEU A 145 3.79 3.99 -11.81
N PHE A 146 4.74 3.09 -11.93
CA PHE A 146 4.82 2.07 -12.95
C PHE A 146 5.54 0.83 -12.38
N ALA A 147 5.44 -0.30 -13.05
CA ALA A 147 6.09 -1.52 -12.62
C ALA A 147 7.00 -2.07 -13.73
N LEU A 148 8.02 -2.80 -13.33
CA LEU A 148 8.92 -3.55 -14.21
C LEU A 148 9.11 -4.96 -13.65
N GLU A 149 9.20 -5.95 -14.52
CA GLU A 149 9.62 -7.32 -14.21
C GLU A 149 11.13 -7.38 -14.13
N VAL A 150 11.67 -7.93 -13.06
CA VAL A 150 13.11 -8.06 -12.84
C VAL A 150 13.64 -9.28 -13.60
N GLN A 151 14.75 -9.11 -14.31
CA GLN A 151 15.44 -10.19 -14.99
C GLN A 151 16.90 -10.25 -14.52
N GLY A 152 17.28 -11.31 -13.82
CA GLY A 152 18.63 -11.54 -13.29
C GLY A 152 18.74 -11.38 -11.77
N ASP A 153 19.96 -11.46 -11.26
CA ASP A 153 20.27 -11.69 -9.85
C ASP A 153 21.17 -10.63 -9.18
N SER A 154 21.43 -9.49 -9.85
CA SER A 154 22.34 -8.47 -9.31
C SER A 154 21.86 -7.78 -8.04
N MET A 155 20.60 -7.97 -7.66
CA MET A 155 19.98 -7.35 -6.49
C MET A 155 19.48 -8.39 -5.47
N ILE A 156 20.03 -9.61 -5.51
CA ILE A 156 19.59 -10.75 -4.69
C ILE A 156 19.76 -10.49 -3.18
N ASP A 157 20.84 -9.83 -2.75
CA ASP A 157 21.06 -9.48 -1.34
C ASP A 157 20.15 -8.33 -0.86
N ALA A 158 19.52 -7.63 -1.80
CA ALA A 158 18.44 -6.68 -1.52
C ALA A 158 17.06 -7.35 -1.55
N MET A 159 17.02 -8.70 -1.56
CA MET A 159 15.79 -9.51 -1.64
C MET A 159 14.98 -9.25 -2.92
N VAL A 160 15.63 -8.81 -4.01
CA VAL A 160 15.03 -8.67 -5.34
C VAL A 160 15.60 -9.77 -6.23
N ASN A 161 14.73 -10.69 -6.66
CA ASN A 161 15.08 -11.88 -7.42
C ASN A 161 14.57 -11.78 -8.86
N ASP A 162 15.10 -12.65 -9.70
CA ASP A 162 14.57 -12.89 -11.03
C ASP A 162 13.07 -13.20 -11.00
N GLY A 163 12.30 -12.58 -11.88
CA GLY A 163 10.84 -12.72 -11.96
C GLY A 163 10.05 -11.87 -10.95
N ASP A 164 10.70 -11.15 -10.03
CA ASP A 164 9.99 -10.21 -9.16
C ASP A 164 9.45 -9.01 -9.95
N ILE A 165 8.36 -8.42 -9.47
CA ILE A 165 7.84 -7.16 -9.98
C ILE A 165 8.28 -6.03 -9.06
N VAL A 166 8.99 -5.05 -9.58
CA VAL A 166 9.36 -3.84 -8.86
C VAL A 166 8.40 -2.71 -9.22
N VAL A 167 7.69 -2.19 -8.21
CA VAL A 167 6.89 -0.97 -8.37
C VAL A 167 7.80 0.22 -8.16
N MET A 168 7.75 1.14 -9.10
CA MET A 168 8.64 2.28 -9.19
C MET A 168 7.86 3.59 -9.21
N LYS A 169 8.44 4.61 -8.61
CA LYS A 169 8.02 5.99 -8.79
C LYS A 169 8.88 6.67 -9.84
N ARG A 170 8.26 7.35 -10.80
CA ARG A 170 8.99 8.20 -11.77
C ARG A 170 9.80 9.26 -11.05
N SER A 171 11.08 9.34 -11.36
CA SER A 171 12.02 10.34 -10.82
C SER A 171 13.19 10.52 -11.77
N GLN A 172 13.64 11.75 -11.91
CA GLN A 172 14.87 12.10 -12.64
C GLN A 172 16.08 12.30 -11.72
N GLU A 173 15.86 12.20 -10.40
CA GLU A 173 16.89 12.41 -9.39
C GLU A 173 16.90 11.23 -8.41
N ALA A 174 18.09 10.90 -7.90
CA ALA A 174 18.27 9.90 -6.85
C ALA A 174 19.24 10.39 -5.78
N ARG A 175 19.06 9.87 -4.57
CA ARG A 175 19.99 10.03 -3.46
C ARG A 175 20.87 8.79 -3.33
N ASN A 176 22.05 8.99 -2.73
CA ASN A 176 22.95 7.86 -2.45
C ASN A 176 22.25 6.78 -1.63
N GLY A 177 22.34 5.52 -2.08
CA GLY A 177 21.73 4.37 -1.46
C GLY A 177 20.29 4.08 -1.92
N GLU A 178 19.68 4.88 -2.78
CA GLU A 178 18.37 4.55 -3.35
C GLU A 178 18.51 3.50 -4.46
N MET A 179 17.56 2.56 -4.52
CA MET A 179 17.46 1.57 -5.58
C MET A 179 16.70 2.18 -6.75
N VAL A 180 17.34 2.23 -7.92
CA VAL A 180 16.85 2.97 -9.08
C VAL A 180 16.93 2.17 -10.37
N ALA A 181 15.99 2.43 -11.27
CA ALA A 181 16.09 2.05 -12.66
C ALA A 181 16.83 3.14 -13.42
N ILE A 182 17.87 2.77 -14.12
CA ILE A 182 18.76 3.64 -14.86
C ILE A 182 18.80 3.23 -16.33
N TRP A 183 18.82 4.25 -17.16
CA TRP A 183 19.13 4.12 -18.59
C TRP A 183 20.52 4.71 -18.85
N LEU A 184 21.36 3.94 -19.56
CA LEU A 184 22.67 4.37 -20.02
C LEU A 184 22.58 4.77 -21.49
N ASN A 185 22.61 6.07 -21.77
CA ASN A 185 22.39 6.64 -23.10
C ASN A 185 23.49 6.25 -24.11
N ASP A 186 24.70 5.97 -23.63
CA ASP A 186 25.87 5.63 -24.46
C ASP A 186 25.84 4.17 -24.95
N ARG A 187 25.06 3.31 -24.30
CA ARG A 187 25.02 1.87 -24.55
C ARG A 187 23.63 1.32 -24.88
N ASP A 188 22.61 2.17 -24.74
CA ASP A 188 21.21 1.79 -24.91
C ASP A 188 20.79 0.65 -23.95
N GLU A 189 21.27 0.72 -22.71
CA GLU A 189 21.11 -0.33 -21.70
C GLU A 189 20.35 0.17 -20.48
N THR A 190 19.53 -0.71 -19.89
CA THR A 190 18.87 -0.45 -18.60
C THR A 190 19.44 -1.34 -17.51
N THR A 191 19.42 -0.82 -16.25
CA THR A 191 19.79 -1.64 -15.11
C THR A 191 19.11 -1.18 -13.82
N LEU A 192 18.92 -2.13 -12.90
CA LEU A 192 18.45 -1.88 -11.54
C LEU A 192 19.63 -2.02 -10.59
N LYS A 193 20.01 -0.94 -9.90
CA LYS A 193 21.16 -0.89 -8.96
C LYS A 193 20.88 0.08 -7.82
N TYR A 194 21.69 0.02 -6.79
CA TYR A 194 21.83 1.11 -5.85
C TYR A 194 22.66 2.23 -6.48
N PHE A 195 22.16 3.45 -6.37
CA PHE A 195 22.77 4.65 -6.90
C PHE A 195 23.67 5.33 -5.86
N TYR A 196 24.87 5.74 -6.27
CA TYR A 196 25.75 6.60 -5.49
C TYR A 196 26.43 7.63 -6.40
N LEU A 197 26.37 8.89 -6.00
CA LEU A 197 27.13 9.97 -6.62
C LEU A 197 28.29 10.34 -5.68
N GLU A 198 29.51 10.06 -6.10
CA GLU A 198 30.73 10.20 -5.29
C GLU A 198 31.81 10.91 -6.12
N ASN A 199 32.31 12.04 -5.63
CA ASN A 199 33.39 12.82 -6.29
C ASN A 199 33.12 13.14 -7.77
N GLY A 200 31.87 13.41 -8.12
CA GLY A 200 31.47 13.74 -9.50
C GLY A 200 31.31 12.53 -10.42
N ARG A 201 31.43 11.31 -9.91
CA ARG A 201 31.25 10.05 -10.64
C ARG A 201 30.03 9.32 -10.12
N ILE A 202 29.38 8.55 -10.95
CA ILE A 202 28.28 7.67 -10.54
C ILE A 202 28.81 6.26 -10.33
N ARG A 203 28.51 5.70 -9.16
CA ARG A 203 28.72 4.28 -8.87
C ARG A 203 27.38 3.59 -8.76
N LEU A 204 27.16 2.62 -9.64
CA LEU A 204 26.01 1.74 -9.64
C LEU A 204 26.39 0.45 -8.92
N GLN A 205 25.90 0.29 -7.71
CA GLN A 205 26.26 -0.81 -6.83
C GLN A 205 25.26 -1.95 -6.93
N PRO A 206 25.65 -3.16 -7.36
CA PRO A 206 24.83 -4.35 -7.25
C PRO A 206 24.68 -4.76 -5.76
N ALA A 207 23.58 -5.39 -5.43
CA ALA A 207 23.38 -6.11 -4.18
C ALA A 207 23.59 -7.61 -4.41
N ASN A 208 24.76 -7.94 -4.94
CA ASN A 208 25.23 -9.30 -5.19
C ASN A 208 26.75 -9.31 -5.01
N PRO A 209 27.30 -10.09 -4.05
CA PRO A 209 28.72 -10.08 -3.72
C PRO A 209 29.62 -10.65 -4.84
N THR A 210 29.02 -11.34 -5.81
CA THR A 210 29.76 -11.88 -6.98
C THR A 210 29.88 -10.89 -8.14
N MET A 211 29.26 -9.70 -8.02
CA MET A 211 29.24 -8.68 -9.06
C MET A 211 29.97 -7.42 -8.65
N GLU A 212 30.76 -6.87 -9.56
CA GLU A 212 31.49 -5.63 -9.34
C GLU A 212 30.60 -4.40 -9.60
N PRO A 213 30.84 -3.28 -8.90
CA PRO A 213 30.18 -2.01 -9.16
C PRO A 213 30.51 -1.47 -10.56
N ILE A 214 29.53 -0.82 -11.18
CA ILE A 214 29.75 -0.10 -12.43
C ILE A 214 30.10 1.36 -12.10
N ILE A 215 31.26 1.80 -12.51
CA ILE A 215 31.72 3.18 -12.33
C ILE A 215 31.52 3.93 -13.65
N ILE A 216 30.86 5.08 -13.56
CA ILE A 216 30.57 5.94 -14.70
C ILE A 216 31.18 7.30 -14.42
N ASP A 217 32.17 7.67 -15.24
CA ASP A 217 32.94 8.91 -15.09
C ASP A 217 32.15 10.15 -15.54
N ASP A 218 31.30 9.99 -16.55
CA ASP A 218 30.44 11.06 -17.06
C ASP A 218 28.99 10.86 -16.59
N PRO A 219 28.51 11.62 -15.58
CA PRO A 219 27.12 11.54 -15.15
C PRO A 219 26.10 11.87 -16.24
N GLY A 220 26.49 12.58 -17.30
CA GLY A 220 25.59 12.98 -18.38
C GLY A 220 25.07 11.83 -19.23
N VAL A 221 25.72 10.65 -19.18
CA VAL A 221 25.23 9.45 -19.88
C VAL A 221 24.20 8.66 -19.08
N VAL A 222 23.94 9.03 -17.81
CA VAL A 222 23.03 8.32 -16.91
C VAL A 222 21.70 9.05 -16.82
N GLU A 223 20.64 8.36 -17.16
CA GLU A 223 19.27 8.84 -16.99
C GLU A 223 18.54 8.00 -15.96
N ILE A 224 18.10 8.63 -14.84
CA ILE A 224 17.28 7.96 -13.84
C ILE A 224 15.84 7.92 -14.35
N LYS A 225 15.25 6.74 -14.46
CA LYS A 225 13.87 6.53 -14.92
C LYS A 225 12.89 6.45 -13.76
N GLY A 226 13.34 6.01 -12.59
CA GLY A 226 12.51 5.91 -11.39
C GLY A 226 13.23 5.27 -10.22
N LYS A 227 12.56 5.31 -9.06
CA LYS A 227 13.01 4.72 -7.79
C LYS A 227 12.08 3.60 -7.37
N VAL A 228 12.65 2.52 -6.83
CA VAL A 228 11.85 1.42 -6.28
C VAL A 228 11.14 1.87 -5.01
N VAL A 229 9.84 1.63 -4.95
CA VAL A 229 8.98 1.89 -3.78
C VAL A 229 8.41 0.62 -3.18
N MET A 230 8.35 -0.48 -3.96
CA MET A 230 7.86 -1.78 -3.51
C MET A 230 8.41 -2.90 -4.39
N VAL A 231 8.58 -4.07 -3.80
CA VAL A 231 8.88 -5.34 -4.51
C VAL A 231 7.74 -6.30 -4.27
N ILE A 232 7.25 -6.94 -5.32
CA ILE A 232 6.18 -7.93 -5.28
C ILE A 232 6.74 -9.24 -5.83
N ARG A 233 6.57 -10.32 -5.05
CA ARG A 233 6.92 -11.67 -5.47
C ARG A 233 5.69 -12.55 -5.49
N GLN A 234 5.44 -13.18 -6.62
CA GLN A 234 4.48 -14.26 -6.70
C GLN A 234 5.21 -15.57 -6.39
N VAL A 235 4.72 -16.31 -5.40
CA VAL A 235 5.26 -17.62 -5.06
C VAL A 235 4.32 -18.66 -5.65
N GLU A 236 4.80 -19.38 -6.65
CA GLU A 236 4.07 -20.52 -7.17
C GLU A 236 4.05 -21.62 -6.10
N GLY A 237 2.91 -22.25 -5.91
CA GLY A 237 2.78 -23.41 -5.04
C GLY A 237 3.63 -24.58 -5.56
N PRO A 238 3.92 -25.62 -4.73
CA PRO A 238 4.63 -26.80 -5.20
C PRO A 238 3.89 -27.40 -6.41
N PRO A 239 4.62 -27.85 -7.43
CA PRO A 239 3.99 -28.49 -8.59
C PRO A 239 3.15 -29.68 -8.12
N SER A 240 1.90 -29.69 -8.56
CA SER A 240 0.91 -30.74 -8.26
C SER A 240 1.25 -32.07 -8.93
#